data_90e530b7b2313ad2c1a1b0101181f5e2
#
_entry.id   90e530b7b2313ad2c1a1b0101181f5e2
#
_cell.length_a   1.000
_cell.length_b   1.000
_cell.length_c   1.000
_cell.angle_alpha   90.00
_cell.angle_beta   90.00
_cell.angle_gamma   90.00
#
_symmetry.space_group_name_H-M   'P 1'
#
loop_
_entity.id
_entity.type
_entity.pdbx_description
1 polymer ?
#
loop_
_entity_poly.entity_id
_entity_poly.type
_entity_poly.pdbx_seq_one_letter_code
_entity_poly.pdbx_strand_id
1 'polypeptide(L)'
;MKYFYLAASSIILAYIGITIFIYFYQRNLLYHPSENNYLNDKVSFEYEELFINTDENISLKSWFIKKDLSKFKTILFFHGNAGNLLNRVHKLNELN
;
A
#
# COMPACT_ATOMS: atom_id res chain seq x y z
N MET A 1 -49.58 5.49 0.71
CA MET A 1 -48.90 4.16 0.73
C MET A 1 -47.99 3.92 -0.47
N LYS A 2 -48.48 4.22 -1.68
CA LYS A 2 -47.68 4.03 -2.90
C LYS A 2 -46.34 4.73 -2.87
N TYR A 3 -46.31 6.00 -2.45
CA TYR A 3 -45.06 6.77 -2.36
C TYR A 3 -44.14 6.26 -1.26
N PHE A 4 -44.68 5.71 -0.19
CA PHE A 4 -43.90 5.08 0.87
C PHE A 4 -43.15 3.84 0.33
N TYR A 5 -43.81 2.98 -0.41
CA TYR A 5 -43.17 1.82 -1.01
C TYR A 5 -42.12 2.19 -2.06
N LEU A 6 -42.38 3.23 -2.85
CA LEU A 6 -41.42 3.75 -3.80
C LEU A 6 -40.15 4.30 -3.10
N ALA A 7 -40.33 5.06 -2.03
CA ALA A 7 -39.21 5.57 -1.25
C ALA A 7 -38.41 4.44 -0.61
N ALA A 8 -39.09 3.49 0.02
CA ALA A 8 -38.44 2.35 0.66
C ALA A 8 -37.66 1.49 -0.33
N SER A 9 -38.23 1.21 -1.51
CA SER A 9 -37.55 0.44 -2.54
C SER A 9 -36.34 1.18 -3.11
N SER A 10 -36.42 2.50 -3.27
CA SER A 10 -35.28 3.32 -3.72
C SER A 10 -34.11 3.28 -2.75
N ILE A 11 -34.39 3.35 -1.45
CA ILE A 11 -33.36 3.26 -0.40
C ILE A 11 -32.70 1.88 -0.42
N ILE A 12 -33.48 0.82 -0.55
CA ILE A 12 -32.94 -0.55 -0.61
C ILE A 12 -32.05 -0.73 -1.85
N LEU A 13 -32.49 -0.25 -3.00
CA LEU A 13 -31.71 -0.34 -4.23
C LEU A 13 -30.41 0.45 -4.13
N ALA A 14 -30.44 1.64 -3.53
CA ALA A 14 -29.24 2.45 -3.29
C ALA A 14 -28.26 1.72 -2.36
N TYR A 15 -28.75 1.13 -1.29
CA TYR A 15 -27.93 0.33 -0.36
C TYR A 15 -27.26 -0.85 -1.06
N ILE A 16 -28.02 -1.61 -1.84
CA ILE A 16 -27.47 -2.75 -2.62
C ILE A 16 -26.42 -2.27 -3.60
N GLY A 17 -26.70 -1.20 -4.34
CA GLY A 17 -25.75 -0.62 -5.31
C GLY A 17 -24.45 -0.18 -4.67
N ILE A 18 -24.52 0.51 -3.54
CA ILE A 18 -23.32 0.96 -2.79
C ILE A 18 -22.54 -0.26 -2.28
N THR A 19 -23.22 -1.26 -1.75
CA THR A 19 -22.56 -2.49 -1.23
C THR A 19 -21.82 -3.23 -2.34
N ILE A 20 -22.43 -3.37 -3.51
CA ILE A 20 -21.79 -4.00 -4.68
C ILE A 20 -20.58 -3.17 -5.13
N PHE A 21 -20.72 -1.85 -5.20
CA PHE A 21 -19.63 -0.95 -5.57
C PHE A 21 -18.44 -1.11 -4.62
N ILE A 22 -18.67 -1.06 -3.31
CA ILE A 22 -17.62 -1.22 -2.30
C ILE A 22 -16.97 -2.60 -2.41
N TYR A 23 -17.74 -3.66 -2.63
CA TYR A 23 -17.22 -5.02 -2.78
C TYR A 23 -16.20 -5.13 -3.91
N PHE A 24 -16.50 -4.57 -5.09
CA PHE A 24 -15.59 -4.63 -6.24
C PHE A 24 -14.42 -3.64 -6.14
N TYR A 25 -14.60 -2.50 -5.50
CA TYR A 25 -13.59 -1.45 -5.40
C TYR A 25 -12.88 -1.39 -4.04
N GLN A 26 -13.16 -2.33 -3.13
CA GLN A 26 -12.59 -2.30 -1.78
C GLN A 26 -11.07 -2.22 -1.76
N ARG A 27 -10.38 -2.90 -2.66
CA ARG A 27 -8.92 -2.86 -2.74
C ARG A 27 -8.41 -1.48 -3.13
N ASN A 28 -9.07 -0.84 -4.08
CA ASN A 28 -8.71 0.51 -4.52
C ASN A 28 -9.01 1.56 -3.44
N LEU A 29 -10.02 1.32 -2.60
CA LEU A 29 -10.37 2.22 -1.51
C LEU A 29 -9.41 2.10 -0.32
N LEU A 30 -8.90 0.89 -0.05
CA LEU A 30 -7.98 0.61 1.04
C LEU A 30 -6.52 0.84 0.68
N TYR A 31 -6.13 0.50 -0.54
CA TYR A 31 -4.75 0.53 -1.00
C TYR A 31 -4.57 1.61 -2.05
N HIS A 32 -3.64 2.53 -1.80
CA HIS A 32 -3.32 3.62 -2.71
C HIS A 32 -1.84 3.56 -3.08
N PRO A 33 -1.39 2.50 -3.80
CA PRO A 33 0.01 2.37 -4.17
C PRO A 33 0.40 3.43 -5.20
N SER A 34 1.62 3.92 -5.08
CA SER A 34 2.24 4.74 -6.11
C SER A 34 3.07 3.87 -7.05
N GLU A 35 3.31 4.34 -8.27
CA GLU A 35 4.19 3.64 -9.20
C GLU A 35 5.62 3.55 -8.65
N ASN A 36 6.28 2.44 -8.96
CA ASN A 36 7.65 2.19 -8.52
C ASN A 36 8.68 2.83 -9.46
N ASN A 37 8.57 4.14 -9.66
CA ASN A 37 9.49 4.89 -10.48
C ASN A 37 10.33 5.83 -9.60
N TYR A 38 11.59 5.46 -9.37
CA TYR A 38 12.52 6.17 -8.49
C TYR A 38 13.63 6.89 -9.24
N LEU A 39 13.52 7.04 -10.56
CA LEU A 39 14.64 7.46 -11.41
C LEU A 39 15.21 8.84 -11.08
N ASN A 40 14.39 9.75 -10.59
CA ASN A 40 14.78 11.15 -10.36
C ASN A 40 14.87 11.54 -8.87
N ASP A 41 14.64 10.59 -7.98
CA ASP A 41 14.55 10.90 -6.57
C ASP A 41 15.86 10.56 -5.85
N LYS A 42 16.34 11.51 -5.04
CA LYS A 42 17.55 11.36 -4.28
C LYS A 42 17.28 10.77 -2.92
N VAL A 43 17.95 9.68 -2.63
CA VAL A 43 17.93 9.02 -1.32
C VAL A 43 19.26 9.33 -0.64
N SER A 44 19.20 9.76 0.63
CA SER A 44 20.38 10.23 1.38
C SER A 44 21.23 9.11 1.99
N PHE A 45 20.81 7.87 1.84
CA PHE A 45 21.52 6.70 2.37
C PHE A 45 21.74 5.67 1.25
N GLU A 46 22.76 4.85 1.42
CA GLU A 46 23.03 3.73 0.51
C GLU A 46 22.10 2.57 0.83
N TYR A 47 21.53 1.95 -0.22
CA TYR A 47 20.66 0.79 -0.10
C TYR A 47 20.84 -0.14 -1.30
N GLU A 48 20.54 -1.42 -1.07
CA GLU A 48 20.46 -2.42 -2.14
C GLU A 48 19.00 -2.72 -2.45
N GLU A 49 18.62 -2.71 -3.72
CA GLU A 49 17.30 -3.17 -4.13
C GLU A 49 17.29 -4.69 -4.25
N LEU A 50 16.37 -5.31 -3.54
CA LEU A 50 16.16 -6.75 -3.59
C LEU A 50 14.78 -7.05 -4.14
N PHE A 51 14.68 -8.07 -4.98
CA PHE A 51 13.42 -8.57 -5.49
C PHE A 51 13.13 -9.92 -4.86
N ILE A 52 12.07 -9.96 -4.06
CA ILE A 52 11.64 -11.17 -3.36
C ILE A 52 10.47 -11.76 -4.13
N ASN A 53 10.65 -12.98 -4.65
CA ASN A 53 9.58 -13.68 -5.34
C ASN A 53 8.73 -14.46 -4.35
N THR A 54 7.41 -14.25 -4.45
CA THR A 54 6.43 -14.99 -3.65
C THR A 54 6.02 -16.28 -4.35
N ASP A 55 5.33 -17.16 -3.63
CA ASP A 55 4.79 -18.42 -4.20
C ASP A 55 3.79 -18.18 -5.35
N GLU A 56 3.21 -17.00 -5.42
CA GLU A 56 2.27 -16.60 -6.48
C GLU A 56 2.95 -15.96 -7.70
N ASN A 57 4.27 -16.07 -7.83
CA ASN A 57 5.09 -15.44 -8.86
C ASN A 57 5.02 -13.90 -8.87
N ILE A 58 4.78 -13.31 -7.72
CA ILE A 58 4.82 -11.86 -7.54
C ILE A 58 6.22 -11.47 -7.08
N SER A 59 6.82 -10.50 -7.77
CA SER A 59 8.12 -9.95 -7.39
C SER A 59 7.92 -8.71 -6.52
N LEU A 60 8.38 -8.78 -5.27
CA LEU A 60 8.30 -7.67 -4.32
C LEU A 60 9.62 -6.91 -4.32
N LYS A 61 9.54 -5.60 -4.54
CA LYS A 61 10.69 -4.71 -4.42
C LYS A 61 10.94 -4.39 -2.95
N SER A 62 12.17 -4.62 -2.50
CA SER A 62 12.60 -4.37 -1.14
C SER A 62 13.89 -3.59 -1.12
N TRP A 63 14.11 -2.80 -0.09
CA TRP A 63 15.38 -2.10 0.14
C TRP A 63 16.07 -2.68 1.36
N PHE A 64 17.34 -3.01 1.19
CA PHE A 64 18.20 -3.47 2.27
C PHE A 64 19.28 -2.43 2.56
N ILE A 65 19.23 -1.83 3.73
CA ILE A 65 20.22 -0.88 4.21
C ILE A 65 21.19 -1.64 5.09
N LYS A 66 22.34 -1.96 4.51
CA LYS A 66 23.34 -2.80 5.18
C LYS A 66 24.19 -1.97 6.14
N LYS A 67 24.30 -2.46 7.35
CA LYS A 67 25.20 -1.94 8.38
C LYS A 67 26.09 -3.07 8.89
N ASP A 68 27.05 -2.73 9.75
CA ASP A 68 27.86 -3.75 10.43
C ASP A 68 26.99 -4.61 11.35
N LEU A 69 26.75 -5.85 10.93
CA LEU A 69 25.89 -6.79 11.64
C LEU A 69 26.44 -7.20 13.02
N SER A 70 27.73 -6.99 13.26
CA SER A 70 28.32 -7.22 14.58
C SER A 70 27.94 -6.16 15.61
N LYS A 71 27.55 -4.98 15.17
CA LYS A 71 27.25 -3.80 16.00
C LYS A 71 25.77 -3.44 16.02
N PHE A 72 25.06 -3.70 14.92
CA PHE A 72 23.69 -3.25 14.71
C PHE A 72 22.75 -4.43 14.47
N LYS A 73 21.53 -4.33 15.01
CA LYS A 73 20.47 -5.30 14.76
C LYS A 73 19.75 -4.95 13.46
N THR A 74 19.16 -5.94 12.82
CA THR A 74 18.34 -5.75 11.62
C THR A 74 16.88 -5.56 12.02
N ILE A 75 16.24 -4.52 11.47
CA ILE A 75 14.82 -4.22 11.65
C ILE A 75 14.11 -4.52 10.34
N LEU A 76 13.05 -5.31 10.42
CA LEU A 76 12.17 -5.55 9.29
C LEU A 76 11.01 -4.54 9.34
N PHE A 77 10.94 -3.69 8.33
CA PHE A 77 9.98 -2.60 8.29
C PHE A 77 9.01 -2.77 7.12
N PHE A 78 7.72 -2.73 7.43
CA PHE A 78 6.63 -2.73 6.44
C PHE A 78 5.90 -1.40 6.47
N HIS A 79 5.70 -0.80 5.30
CA HIS A 79 4.92 0.44 5.22
C HIS A 79 3.41 0.18 5.11
N GLY A 80 2.62 1.25 5.28
CA GLY A 80 1.16 1.20 5.20
C GLY A 80 0.60 1.10 3.78
N ASN A 81 -0.69 1.37 3.64
CA ASN A 81 -1.48 1.08 2.44
C ASN A 81 -1.29 2.05 1.27
N ALA A 82 -0.62 3.17 1.46
CA ALA A 82 -0.49 4.20 0.44
C ALA A 82 0.96 4.45 0.06
N GLY A 83 1.18 4.89 -1.17
CA GLY A 83 2.50 5.27 -1.65
C GLY A 83 3.38 4.08 -2.03
N ASN A 84 4.68 4.29 -1.95
CA ASN A 84 5.71 3.29 -2.25
C ASN A 84 6.90 3.42 -1.28
N LEU A 85 7.98 2.68 -1.53
CA LEU A 85 9.18 2.72 -0.69
C LEU A 85 9.81 4.12 -0.62
N LEU A 86 9.79 4.86 -1.71
CA LEU A 86 10.36 6.20 -1.75
C LEU A 86 9.66 7.17 -0.80
N ASN A 87 8.36 7.01 -0.59
CA ASN A 87 7.61 7.80 0.37
C ASN A 87 8.02 7.53 1.82
N ARG A 88 8.84 6.51 2.06
CA ARG A 88 9.31 6.09 3.40
C ARG A 88 10.74 6.52 3.71
N VAL A 89 11.38 7.25 2.81
CA VAL A 89 12.78 7.71 2.97
C VAL A 89 12.98 8.47 4.27
N HIS A 90 12.05 9.36 4.61
CA HIS A 90 12.12 10.12 5.86
C HIS A 90 12.18 9.21 7.09
N LYS A 91 11.28 8.22 7.15
CA LYS A 91 11.25 7.26 8.26
C LYS A 91 12.48 6.37 8.29
N LEU A 92 12.97 5.96 7.15
CA LEU A 92 14.18 5.14 7.04
C LEU A 92 15.41 5.92 7.48
N ASN A 93 15.49 7.22 7.20
CA ASN A 93 16.55 8.08 7.70
C ASN A 93 16.57 8.18 9.23
N GLU A 94 15.40 8.22 9.86
CA GLU A 94 15.31 8.23 11.33
C GLU A 94 15.82 6.93 11.94
N LEU A 95 15.60 5.80 11.26
CA LEU A 95 16.04 4.48 11.72
C LEU A 95 17.50 4.19 11.39
N ASN A 96 18.03 4.87 10.40
CA ASN A 96 19.40 4.68 9.94
C ASN A 96 20.40 5.48 10.80
#